data_ee7c41fa7b1b849c094ff95b94e6bae6
#
_entry.id   ee7c41fa7b1b849c094ff95b94e6bae6
#
_cell.length_a   1.000
_cell.length_b   1.000
_cell.length_c   1.000
_cell.angle_alpha   90.00
_cell.angle_beta   90.00
_cell.angle_gamma   90.00
#
_symmetry.space_group_name_H-M   'P 1'
#
loop_
_entity.id
_entity.type
_entity.pdbx_description
1 polymer ?
#
loop_
_entity_poly.entity_id
_entity_poly.type
_entity_poly.pdbx_seq_one_letter_code
_entity_poly.pdbx_strand_id
1 'polypeptide(L)'
;MTTTAIARSISDLESIGGLNGTDIANVTDVSKATVSRWRNGTKRPQPTSERVLSDLIYVVRRLEDYYSNDEIRLWLYARHPQLEGQRAIDLIHDGEVVEIFRVLDRLDTDGYL
;
A
#
# COMPACT_ATOMS: atom_id res chain seq x y z
N MET A 1 2.62 -9.04 -12.72
CA MET A 1 3.88 -9.15 -11.94
C MET A 1 4.41 -10.56 -11.94
N THR A 2 5.73 -10.73 -11.92
CA THR A 2 6.36 -12.03 -11.72
C THR A 2 6.30 -12.40 -10.23
N THR A 3 6.55 -13.68 -9.91
CA THR A 3 6.64 -14.15 -8.52
C THR A 3 7.74 -13.41 -7.75
N THR A 4 8.88 -13.14 -8.39
CA THR A 4 9.99 -12.37 -7.79
C THR A 4 9.57 -10.93 -7.53
N ALA A 5 8.86 -10.29 -8.47
CA ALA A 5 8.38 -8.92 -8.28
C ALA A 5 7.35 -8.83 -7.15
N ILE A 6 6.49 -9.83 -7.00
CA ILE A 6 5.52 -9.90 -5.89
C ILE A 6 6.27 -10.01 -4.56
N ALA A 7 7.24 -10.93 -4.45
CA ALA A 7 8.03 -11.10 -3.23
C ALA A 7 8.75 -9.81 -2.85
N ARG A 8 9.31 -9.11 -3.83
CA ARG A 8 9.97 -7.81 -3.63
C ARG A 8 8.99 -6.74 -3.16
N SER A 9 7.80 -6.70 -3.76
CA SER A 9 6.75 -5.76 -3.34
C SER A 9 6.33 -5.98 -1.89
N ILE A 10 6.16 -7.23 -1.47
CA ILE A 10 5.83 -7.54 -0.08
C ILE A 10 6.95 -7.05 0.85
N SER A 11 8.21 -7.34 0.50
CA SER A 11 9.36 -6.88 1.28
C SER A 11 9.41 -5.36 1.38
N ASP A 12 9.14 -4.65 0.29
CA ASP A 12 9.14 -3.18 0.26
C ASP A 12 7.99 -2.59 1.09
N LEU A 13 6.81 -3.20 1.04
CA LEU A 13 5.68 -2.77 1.88
C LEU A 13 6.00 -2.92 3.36
N GLU A 14 6.77 -3.92 3.73
CA GLU A 14 7.20 -4.12 5.11
C GLU A 14 8.28 -3.11 5.51
N SER A 15 9.34 -2.97 4.72
CA SER A 15 10.50 -2.15 5.08
C SER A 15 10.28 -0.65 4.83
N ILE A 16 9.66 -0.26 3.74
CA ILE A 16 9.42 1.14 3.39
C ILE A 16 8.10 1.64 3.99
N GLY A 17 7.04 0.83 3.89
CA GLY A 17 5.69 1.20 4.31
C GLY A 17 5.40 0.96 5.78
N GLY A 18 6.27 0.27 6.50
CA GLY A 18 6.04 -0.05 7.91
C GLY A 18 4.89 -1.02 8.13
N LEU A 19 4.44 -1.73 7.09
CA LEU A 19 3.32 -2.65 7.15
C LEU A 19 3.79 -4.04 7.56
N ASN A 20 2.94 -4.76 8.29
CA ASN A 20 3.22 -6.16 8.64
C ASN A 20 2.34 -7.11 7.83
N GLY A 21 2.55 -8.41 8.02
CA GLY A 21 1.78 -9.43 7.29
C GLY A 21 0.27 -9.33 7.53
N THR A 22 -0.14 -8.94 8.73
CA THR A 22 -1.56 -8.74 9.05
C THR A 22 -2.16 -7.59 8.26
N ASP A 23 -1.44 -6.47 8.16
CA ASP A 23 -1.89 -5.32 7.37
C ASP A 23 -2.08 -5.70 5.90
N ILE A 24 -1.12 -6.42 5.33
CA ILE A 24 -1.17 -6.83 3.93
C ILE A 24 -2.30 -7.83 3.71
N ALA A 25 -2.48 -8.77 4.63
CA ALA A 25 -3.57 -9.75 4.56
C ALA A 25 -4.94 -9.05 4.57
N ASN A 26 -5.11 -8.08 5.46
CA ASN A 26 -6.36 -7.34 5.59
C ASN A 26 -6.69 -6.53 4.33
N VAL A 27 -5.73 -5.82 3.78
CA VAL A 27 -5.98 -4.97 2.61
C VAL A 27 -6.22 -5.78 1.33
N THR A 28 -5.73 -7.01 1.29
CA THR A 28 -5.91 -7.91 0.14
C THR A 28 -7.00 -8.96 0.34
N ASP A 29 -7.64 -8.98 1.51
CA ASP A 29 -8.70 -9.95 1.87
C ASP A 29 -8.23 -11.41 1.80
N VAL A 30 -7.01 -11.68 2.23
CA VAL A 30 -6.45 -13.02 2.28
C VAL A 30 -5.92 -13.33 3.68
N SER A 31 -5.53 -14.58 3.91
CA SER A 31 -4.92 -14.99 5.18
C SER A 31 -3.46 -14.55 5.26
N LYS A 32 -2.92 -14.46 6.48
CA LYS A 32 -1.49 -14.22 6.69
C LYS A 32 -0.65 -15.33 6.06
N ALA A 33 -1.13 -16.56 6.07
CA ALA A 33 -0.46 -17.68 5.42
C ALA A 33 -0.34 -17.46 3.91
N THR A 34 -1.36 -16.90 3.27
CA THR A 34 -1.32 -16.57 1.85
C THR A 34 -0.28 -15.49 1.56
N VAL A 35 -0.22 -14.43 2.39
CA VAL A 35 0.82 -13.39 2.26
C VAL A 35 2.21 -14.00 2.38
N SER A 36 2.41 -14.92 3.33
CA SER A 36 3.67 -15.62 3.51
C SER A 36 4.07 -16.41 2.26
N ARG A 37 3.10 -17.06 1.60
CA ARG A 37 3.36 -17.79 0.35
C ARG A 37 3.73 -16.85 -0.80
N TRP A 38 3.12 -15.68 -0.87
CA TRP A 38 3.51 -14.64 -1.84
C TRP A 38 4.95 -14.19 -1.58
N ARG A 39 5.28 -13.96 -0.31
CA ARG A 39 6.64 -13.56 0.10
C ARG A 39 7.68 -14.60 -0.30
N ASN A 40 7.34 -15.87 -0.14
CA ASN A 40 8.24 -16.99 -0.45
C ASN A 40 8.24 -17.37 -1.92
N GLY A 41 7.37 -16.80 -2.73
CA GLY A 41 7.27 -17.11 -4.15
C GLY A 41 6.57 -18.42 -4.46
N THR A 42 5.89 -19.04 -3.48
CA THR A 42 5.22 -20.33 -3.66
C THR A 42 3.78 -20.21 -4.12
N LYS A 43 3.23 -19.01 -4.16
CA LYS A 43 1.87 -18.75 -4.64
C LYS A 43 1.82 -17.37 -5.28
N ARG A 44 1.04 -17.24 -6.35
CA ARG A 44 0.79 -15.97 -7.04
C ARG A 44 -0.52 -15.36 -6.58
N PRO A 45 -0.60 -14.02 -6.43
CA PRO A 45 -1.86 -13.37 -6.12
C PRO A 45 -2.87 -13.51 -7.26
N GLN A 46 -4.14 -13.57 -6.91
CA GLN A 46 -5.23 -13.39 -7.85
C GLN A 46 -5.17 -11.96 -8.43
N PRO A 47 -5.75 -11.71 -9.63
CA PRO A 47 -5.69 -10.38 -10.25
C PRO A 47 -6.19 -9.25 -9.35
N THR A 48 -7.23 -9.45 -8.57
CA THR A 48 -7.74 -8.44 -7.64
C THR A 48 -6.71 -8.09 -6.56
N SER A 49 -6.08 -9.10 -5.97
CA SER A 49 -5.02 -8.90 -4.97
C SER A 49 -3.80 -8.24 -5.59
N GLU A 50 -3.45 -8.61 -6.81
CA GLU A 50 -2.32 -8.01 -7.53
C GLU A 50 -2.55 -6.52 -7.77
N ARG A 51 -3.78 -6.12 -8.12
CA ARG A 51 -4.15 -4.71 -8.29
C ARG A 51 -3.97 -3.94 -6.97
N VAL A 52 -4.47 -4.50 -5.86
CA VAL A 52 -4.33 -3.86 -4.54
C VAL A 52 -2.86 -3.70 -4.18
N LEU A 53 -2.05 -4.74 -4.37
CA LEU A 53 -0.61 -4.67 -4.10
C LEU A 53 0.08 -3.62 -4.96
N SER A 54 -0.26 -3.53 -6.25
CA SER A 54 0.30 -2.52 -7.16
C SER A 54 -0.04 -1.10 -6.72
N ASP A 55 -1.30 -0.86 -6.38
CA ASP A 55 -1.74 0.47 -5.92
C ASP A 55 -1.06 0.83 -4.59
N LEU A 56 -0.98 -0.12 -3.68
CA LEU A 56 -0.38 0.11 -2.37
C LEU A 56 1.12 0.41 -2.48
N ILE A 57 1.86 -0.37 -3.27
CA ILE A 57 3.29 -0.13 -3.43
C ILE A 57 3.54 1.22 -4.13
N TYR A 58 2.70 1.60 -5.09
CA TYR A 58 2.82 2.89 -5.76
C TYR A 58 2.67 4.04 -4.75
N VAL A 59 1.65 3.98 -3.89
CA VAL A 59 1.40 5.00 -2.86
C VAL A 59 2.57 5.06 -1.86
N VAL A 60 3.01 3.91 -1.37
CA VAL A 60 4.13 3.83 -0.42
C VAL A 60 5.40 4.43 -1.02
N ARG A 61 5.71 4.12 -2.27
CA ARG A 61 6.86 4.66 -2.97
C ARG A 61 6.80 6.17 -3.12
N ARG A 62 5.62 6.72 -3.41
CA ARG A 62 5.43 8.17 -3.51
C ARG A 62 5.65 8.86 -2.16
N LEU A 63 5.27 8.20 -1.06
CA LEU A 63 5.37 8.75 0.29
C LEU A 63 6.79 8.65 0.86
N GLU A 64 7.61 7.69 0.41
CA GLU A 64 8.93 7.48 1.01
C GLU A 64 9.88 8.69 0.84
N ASP A 65 9.64 9.56 -0.15
CA ASP A 65 10.44 10.76 -0.33
C ASP A 65 10.20 11.81 0.75
N TYR A 66 9.12 11.68 1.53
CA TYR A 66 8.69 12.68 2.51
C TYR A 66 8.59 12.14 3.93
N TYR A 67 8.42 10.83 4.10
CA TYR A 67 8.07 10.22 5.39
C TYR A 67 8.90 8.97 5.66
N SER A 68 9.13 8.72 6.96
CA SER A 68 9.69 7.45 7.43
C SER A 68 8.68 6.31 7.31
N ASN A 69 9.12 5.07 7.53
CA ASN A 69 8.23 3.91 7.47
C ASN A 69 7.08 4.01 8.49
N ASP A 70 7.35 4.43 9.72
CA ASP A 70 6.31 4.60 10.73
C ASP A 70 5.31 5.68 10.34
N GLU A 71 5.79 6.79 9.76
CA GLU A 71 4.95 7.87 9.29
C GLU A 71 4.10 7.46 8.09
N ILE A 72 4.64 6.64 7.20
CA ILE A 72 3.89 6.12 6.04
C ILE A 72 2.74 5.23 6.54
N ARG A 73 3.02 4.34 7.49
CA ARG A 73 1.95 3.52 8.10
C ARG A 73 0.85 4.40 8.69
N LEU A 74 1.24 5.42 9.46
CA LEU A 74 0.26 6.35 10.06
C LEU A 74 -0.55 7.06 8.98
N TRP A 75 0.11 7.49 7.90
CA TRP A 75 -0.56 8.17 6.79
C TRP A 75 -1.63 7.28 6.14
N LEU A 76 -1.30 6.02 5.92
CA LEU A 76 -2.21 5.05 5.30
C LEU A 76 -3.46 4.79 6.17
N TYR A 77 -3.30 4.78 7.47
CA TYR A 77 -4.40 4.49 8.42
C TYR A 77 -5.10 5.73 8.96
N ALA A 78 -4.54 6.92 8.77
CA ALA A 78 -5.17 8.16 9.22
C ALA A 78 -6.38 8.51 8.35
N ARG A 79 -7.35 9.19 8.93
CA ARG A 79 -8.45 9.78 8.18
C ARG A 79 -7.99 11.15 7.69
N HIS A 80 -8.14 11.39 6.39
CA HIS A 80 -7.66 12.62 5.77
C HIS A 80 -8.82 13.50 5.31
N PRO A 81 -8.85 14.78 5.67
CA PRO A 81 -9.86 15.71 5.14
C PRO A 81 -9.84 15.75 3.60
N GLN A 82 -8.66 15.65 2.99
CA GLN A 82 -8.50 15.63 1.54
C GLN A 82 -9.14 14.38 0.89
N LEU A 83 -9.41 13.34 1.68
CA LEU A 83 -10.08 12.11 1.26
C LEU A 83 -11.49 12.02 1.84
N GLU A 84 -12.09 13.14 2.17
CA GLU A 84 -13.44 13.22 2.76
C GLU A 84 -13.55 12.42 4.07
N GLY A 85 -12.50 12.44 4.87
CA GLY A 85 -12.45 11.73 6.15
C GLY A 85 -12.21 10.24 6.04
N GLN A 86 -11.93 9.73 4.86
CA GLN A 86 -11.63 8.31 4.65
C GLN A 86 -10.16 8.00 4.86
N ARG A 87 -9.86 6.74 5.17
CA ARG A 87 -8.48 6.27 5.26
C ARG A 87 -7.99 5.85 3.89
N ALA A 88 -6.74 6.19 3.56
CA ALA A 88 -6.14 5.79 2.29
C ALA A 88 -6.13 4.26 2.11
N ILE A 89 -5.87 3.51 3.19
CA ILE A 89 -5.82 2.03 3.11
C ILE A 89 -7.17 1.45 2.67
N ASP A 90 -8.29 2.03 3.11
CA ASP A 90 -9.63 1.57 2.72
C ASP A 90 -9.92 1.89 1.25
N LEU A 91 -9.52 3.06 0.78
CA LEU A 91 -9.68 3.45 -0.62
C LEU A 91 -8.86 2.55 -1.54
N ILE A 92 -7.65 2.18 -1.12
CA ILE A 92 -6.80 1.23 -1.87
C ILE A 92 -7.48 -0.13 -1.93
N HIS A 93 -8.01 -0.61 -0.81
CA HIS A 93 -8.77 -1.86 -0.76
C HIS A 93 -9.92 -1.85 -1.77
N ASP A 94 -10.65 -0.74 -1.85
CA ASP A 94 -11.84 -0.62 -2.68
C ASP A 94 -11.55 -0.26 -4.14
N GLY A 95 -10.28 0.02 -4.48
CA GLY A 95 -9.90 0.43 -5.82
C GLY A 95 -10.18 1.89 -6.13
N GLU A 96 -10.48 2.69 -5.13
CA GLU A 96 -10.86 4.10 -5.24
C GLU A 96 -9.64 5.00 -5.05
N VAL A 97 -8.64 4.89 -5.94
CA VAL A 97 -7.31 5.49 -5.72
C VAL A 97 -7.11 6.85 -6.36
N VAL A 98 -8.03 7.32 -7.19
CA VAL A 98 -7.86 8.57 -7.94
C VAL A 98 -7.62 9.76 -7.00
N GLU A 99 -8.39 9.88 -5.93
CA GLU A 99 -8.24 10.98 -4.97
C GLU A 99 -6.92 10.89 -4.19
N ILE A 100 -6.46 9.66 -3.91
CA ILE A 100 -5.14 9.48 -3.28
C ILE A 100 -4.05 10.01 -4.21
N PHE A 101 -4.12 9.70 -5.50
CA PHE A 101 -3.13 10.17 -6.47
C PHE A 101 -3.13 11.69 -6.58
N ARG A 102 -4.28 12.33 -6.51
CA ARG A 102 -4.38 13.79 -6.48
C ARG A 102 -3.71 14.38 -5.24
N VAL A 103 -3.91 13.76 -4.09
CA VAL A 103 -3.24 14.19 -2.84
C VAL A 103 -1.73 14.05 -2.98
N LEU A 104 -1.25 12.94 -3.54
CA LEU A 104 0.19 12.72 -3.76
C LEU A 104 0.76 13.74 -4.74
N ASP A 105 0.03 14.08 -5.80
CA ASP A 105 0.46 15.10 -6.77
C ASP A 105 0.61 16.48 -6.09
N ARG A 106 -0.32 16.83 -5.20
CA ARG A 106 -0.22 18.08 -4.43
C ARG A 106 0.97 18.05 -3.47
N LEU A 107 1.24 16.91 -2.86
CA LEU A 107 2.40 16.75 -1.98
C LEU A 107 3.70 17.03 -2.74
N ASP A 108 3.83 16.50 -3.96
CA ASP A 108 4.99 16.74 -4.81
C ASP A 108 5.12 18.22 -5.20
N THR A 109 4.01 18.92 -5.40
CA THR A 109 3.99 20.33 -5.82
C THR A 109 4.22 21.27 -4.64
N ASP A 110 3.55 21.04 -3.51
CA ASP A 110 3.49 21.94 -2.36
C ASP A 110 4.53 21.61 -1.29
N GLY A 111 5.17 20.46 -1.40
CA GLY A 111 6.21 20.02 -0.47
C GLY A 111 5.69 19.34 0.79
N TYR A 112 4.40 19.50 1.13
CA TYR A 112 3.75 18.77 2.22
C TYR A 112 2.26 19.01 2.20
N LEU A 113 1.55 18.15 2.91
CA LEU A 113 0.10 18.28 3.12
C LEU A 113 -0.24 18.05 4.58
#